data_0269af23740bb3c0085f32871b12f20f
#
_entry.id   0269af23740bb3c0085f32871b12f20f
#
_cell.length_a   1.000
_cell.length_b   1.000
_cell.length_c   1.000
_cell.angle_alpha   90.00
_cell.angle_beta   90.00
_cell.angle_gamma   90.00
#
_symmetry.space_group_name_H-M   'P 1'
#
loop_
_entity.id
_entity.type
_entity.pdbx_description
1 polymer ?
#
loop_
_entity_poly.entity_id
_entity_poly.type
_entity_poly.pdbx_seq_one_letter_code
_entity_poly.pdbx_strand_id
1 'polypeptide(L)'
;LGTDCGSFLLVGKPVVLRQEIQRKAGKVMLCNEEMRKSILSRLQGYRYEHSLGVERAAIMLAEKYGEDPEKAGTAGILHDITKYLSPQEQLNLCGKYGIIPCTVEKSEPKMLHGKTAAAIARAEYHMPEDICDAIACHTTGKNHMTLLDKILYLADYIEETRDFPGVDKARELAQIDIDSALLYCYDQTLTELVARGKLIHSDTIAAYNDMIRQGVS
;
A
#
# COMPACT_ATOMS: atom_id res chain seq x y z
N LEU A 1 -0.08 74.60 -8.39
CA LEU A 1 1.25 74.05 -8.52
C LEU A 1 1.41 72.99 -7.47
N GLY A 2 1.30 71.75 -7.81
CA GLY A 2 1.47 70.64 -6.87
C GLY A 2 0.60 69.47 -7.29
N THR A 3 1.12 68.65 -8.19
CA THR A 3 0.54 67.40 -8.63
C THR A 3 0.85 66.34 -7.63
N ASP A 4 -0.15 65.87 -6.95
CA ASP A 4 0.00 64.71 -6.05
C ASP A 4 -0.38 63.42 -6.79
N CYS A 5 0.57 62.58 -7.00
CA CYS A 5 0.43 61.32 -7.73
C CYS A 5 0.11 60.22 -6.71
N GLY A 6 -1.18 59.87 -6.57
CA GLY A 6 -1.65 58.82 -5.70
C GLY A 6 -1.20 57.45 -6.19
N SER A 7 -0.22 56.87 -5.51
CA SER A 7 0.20 55.45 -5.67
C SER A 7 -0.85 54.55 -5.04
N PHE A 8 -1.60 53.84 -5.87
CA PHE A 8 -2.47 52.73 -5.47
C PHE A 8 -1.61 51.52 -5.17
N LEU A 9 -1.39 51.22 -3.92
CA LEU A 9 -0.83 49.97 -3.44
C LEU A 9 -1.84 48.84 -3.62
N LEU A 10 -1.63 48.00 -4.64
CA LEU A 10 -2.26 46.69 -4.76
C LEU A 10 -1.56 45.71 -3.82
N VAL A 11 -2.08 45.60 -2.60
CA VAL A 11 -1.62 44.57 -1.63
C VAL A 11 -2.58 43.40 -1.67
N GLY A 12 -2.00 42.24 -1.94
CA GLY A 12 -2.50 40.94 -1.46
C GLY A 12 -3.48 40.18 -2.34
N LYS A 13 -3.00 39.50 -3.37
CA LYS A 13 -3.50 38.18 -3.83
C LYS A 13 -2.65 37.63 -4.96
N PRO A 14 -1.44 37.12 -4.73
CA PRO A 14 -0.87 36.16 -5.69
C PRO A 14 -0.31 34.86 -5.13
N VAL A 15 -0.16 34.70 -3.81
CA VAL A 15 0.53 33.52 -3.26
C VAL A 15 -0.40 32.31 -3.21
N VAL A 16 -1.63 32.48 -2.77
CA VAL A 16 -2.60 31.37 -2.66
C VAL A 16 -3.02 30.87 -4.05
N LEU A 17 -3.26 31.80 -4.99
CA LEU A 17 -3.65 31.44 -6.36
C LEU A 17 -2.50 30.74 -7.12
N ARG A 18 -1.23 31.12 -6.88
CA ARG A 18 -0.07 30.42 -7.43
C ARG A 18 0.09 29.04 -6.85
N GLN A 19 -0.17 28.86 -5.57
CA GLN A 19 -0.11 27.53 -4.93
C GLN A 19 -1.26 26.62 -5.38
N GLU A 20 -2.46 27.15 -5.60
CA GLU A 20 -3.58 26.40 -6.19
C GLU A 20 -3.37 26.08 -7.68
N ILE A 21 -2.81 27.03 -8.46
CA ILE A 21 -2.46 26.79 -9.86
C ILE A 21 -1.28 25.81 -9.97
N GLN A 22 -0.30 25.86 -9.10
CA GLN A 22 0.77 24.86 -9.04
C GLN A 22 0.27 23.50 -8.55
N ARG A 23 -0.70 23.45 -7.62
CA ARG A 23 -1.38 22.21 -7.24
C ARG A 23 -2.23 21.61 -8.37
N LYS A 24 -2.87 22.45 -9.21
CA LYS A 24 -3.65 21.99 -10.37
C LYS A 24 -2.81 21.69 -11.62
N ALA A 25 -1.66 22.34 -11.79
CA ALA A 25 -0.79 22.17 -12.96
C ALA A 25 0.27 21.07 -12.79
N GLY A 26 0.34 20.40 -11.65
CA GLY A 26 1.37 19.42 -11.30
C GLY A 26 0.92 18.11 -10.71
N LYS A 27 -0.38 17.75 -10.74
CA LYS A 27 -0.80 16.40 -10.40
C LYS A 27 -0.52 15.50 -11.62
N VAL A 28 0.74 15.09 -11.77
CA VAL A 28 1.08 13.95 -12.64
C VAL A 28 0.31 12.77 -12.07
N MET A 29 -0.61 12.20 -12.83
CA MET A 29 -1.27 10.96 -12.42
C MET A 29 -0.19 9.91 -12.15
N LEU A 30 -0.18 9.36 -10.94
CA LEU A 30 0.77 8.32 -10.53
C LEU A 30 0.65 7.10 -11.44
N CYS A 31 -0.57 6.75 -11.83
CA CYS A 31 -0.84 5.65 -12.74
C CYS A 31 -1.71 6.14 -13.91
N ASN A 32 -1.08 6.44 -15.05
CA ASN A 32 -1.82 6.77 -16.28
C ASN A 32 -2.43 5.50 -16.93
N GLU A 33 -3.32 5.69 -17.91
CA GLU A 33 -4.02 4.59 -18.60
C GLU A 33 -3.10 3.54 -19.23
N GLU A 34 -1.98 3.95 -19.80
CA GLU A 34 -1.00 3.05 -20.43
C GLU A 34 -0.29 2.20 -19.36
N MET A 35 0.13 2.84 -18.28
CA MET A 35 0.75 2.16 -17.14
C MET A 35 -0.25 1.19 -16.49
N ARG A 36 -1.49 1.61 -16.25
CA ARG A 36 -2.56 0.76 -15.72
C ARG A 36 -2.77 -0.48 -16.60
N LYS A 37 -2.83 -0.31 -17.90
CA LYS A 37 -2.94 -1.41 -18.85
C LYS A 37 -1.76 -2.38 -18.75
N SER A 38 -0.54 -1.85 -18.66
CA SER A 38 0.68 -2.64 -18.47
C SER A 38 0.65 -3.44 -17.17
N ILE A 39 0.26 -2.84 -16.05
CA ILE A 39 0.14 -3.49 -14.75
C ILE A 39 -0.90 -4.62 -14.82
N LEU A 40 -2.11 -4.31 -15.28
CA LEU A 40 -3.20 -5.27 -15.34
C LEU A 40 -2.90 -6.44 -16.30
N SER A 41 -2.09 -6.24 -17.35
CA SER A 41 -1.66 -7.33 -18.23
C SER A 41 -0.79 -8.39 -17.55
N ARG A 42 -0.19 -8.07 -16.41
CA ARG A 42 0.59 -9.02 -15.59
C ARG A 42 -0.28 -9.87 -14.66
N LEU A 43 -1.55 -9.51 -14.51
CA LEU A 43 -2.50 -10.18 -13.62
C LEU A 43 -3.42 -11.09 -14.44
N GLN A 44 -3.73 -12.27 -13.90
CA GLN A 44 -4.58 -13.25 -14.60
C GLN A 44 -5.61 -13.89 -13.64
N GLY A 45 -6.77 -14.21 -14.20
CA GLY A 45 -7.83 -14.93 -13.48
C GLY A 45 -8.21 -14.25 -12.16
N TYR A 46 -8.26 -15.03 -11.09
CA TYR A 46 -8.61 -14.53 -9.75
C TYR A 46 -7.74 -13.34 -9.30
N ARG A 47 -6.44 -13.32 -9.64
CA ARG A 47 -5.55 -12.22 -9.22
C ARG A 47 -5.89 -10.88 -9.88
N TYR A 48 -6.44 -10.90 -11.07
CA TYR A 48 -6.94 -9.69 -11.72
C TYR A 48 -8.12 -9.09 -10.94
N GLU A 49 -9.15 -9.88 -10.67
CA GLU A 49 -10.32 -9.43 -9.90
C GLU A 49 -9.95 -9.02 -8.48
N HIS A 50 -9.12 -9.82 -7.81
CA HIS A 50 -8.59 -9.52 -6.49
C HIS A 50 -7.85 -8.17 -6.46
N SER A 51 -6.90 -7.91 -7.36
CA SER A 51 -6.16 -6.65 -7.37
C SER A 51 -7.05 -5.43 -7.67
N LEU A 52 -8.10 -5.59 -8.48
CA LEU A 52 -9.12 -4.55 -8.65
C LEU A 52 -9.96 -4.35 -7.37
N GLY A 53 -10.26 -5.42 -6.64
CA GLY A 53 -10.90 -5.35 -5.33
C GLY A 53 -10.05 -4.63 -4.31
N VAL A 54 -8.76 -4.96 -4.25
CA VAL A 54 -7.78 -4.28 -3.36
C VAL A 54 -7.65 -2.80 -3.70
N GLU A 55 -7.58 -2.43 -4.98
CA GLU A 55 -7.57 -1.04 -5.43
C GLU A 55 -8.78 -0.27 -4.87
N ARG A 56 -10.00 -0.82 -5.04
CA ARG A 56 -11.23 -0.18 -4.54
C ARG A 56 -11.25 -0.07 -3.02
N ALA A 57 -10.87 -1.12 -2.32
CA ALA A 57 -10.80 -1.12 -0.86
C ALA A 57 -9.74 -0.12 -0.34
N ALA A 58 -8.58 -0.05 -0.98
CA ALA A 58 -7.52 0.89 -0.61
C ALA A 58 -7.94 2.35 -0.82
N ILE A 59 -8.59 2.66 -1.94
CA ILE A 59 -9.14 4.00 -2.21
C ILE A 59 -10.18 4.37 -1.13
N MET A 60 -11.13 3.49 -0.83
CA MET A 60 -12.15 3.72 0.19
C MET A 60 -11.54 3.98 1.58
N LEU A 61 -10.54 3.18 1.98
CA LEU A 61 -9.85 3.37 3.25
C LEU A 61 -9.03 4.67 3.27
N ALA A 62 -8.36 5.01 2.16
CA ALA A 62 -7.60 6.26 2.04
C ALA A 62 -8.49 7.49 2.18
N GLU A 63 -9.64 7.53 1.51
CA GLU A 63 -10.62 8.59 1.64
C GLU A 63 -11.15 8.72 3.08
N LYS A 64 -11.39 7.59 3.73
CA LYS A 64 -11.89 7.54 5.10
C LYS A 64 -10.86 8.05 6.12
N TYR A 65 -9.60 7.64 6.00
CA TYR A 65 -8.57 7.90 7.00
C TYR A 65 -7.64 9.06 6.66
N GLY A 66 -7.83 9.71 5.50
CA GLY A 66 -7.10 10.93 5.13
C GLY A 66 -5.74 10.67 4.46
N GLU A 67 -5.57 9.53 3.80
CA GLU A 67 -4.44 9.26 2.91
C GLU A 67 -4.77 9.68 1.47
N ASP A 68 -3.77 9.75 0.58
CA ASP A 68 -3.99 10.01 -0.84
C ASP A 68 -4.62 8.78 -1.53
N PRO A 69 -5.88 8.87 -2.02
CA PRO A 69 -6.57 7.76 -2.67
C PRO A 69 -5.87 7.27 -3.95
N GLU A 70 -5.17 8.16 -4.69
CA GLU A 70 -4.44 7.79 -5.89
C GLU A 70 -3.20 6.94 -5.56
N LYS A 71 -2.49 7.27 -4.47
CA LYS A 71 -1.40 6.46 -3.95
C LYS A 71 -1.88 5.09 -3.50
N ALA A 72 -2.94 5.06 -2.71
CA ALA A 72 -3.50 3.83 -2.16
C ALA A 72 -4.02 2.90 -3.27
N GLY A 73 -4.76 3.43 -4.25
CA GLY A 73 -5.24 2.66 -5.39
C GLY A 73 -4.10 2.13 -6.26
N THR A 74 -3.07 2.96 -6.50
CA THR A 74 -1.87 2.55 -7.26
C THR A 74 -1.11 1.43 -6.55
N ALA A 75 -0.93 1.53 -5.23
CA ALA A 75 -0.35 0.45 -4.44
C ALA A 75 -1.20 -0.83 -4.53
N GLY A 76 -2.54 -0.68 -4.48
CA GLY A 76 -3.49 -1.79 -4.58
C GLY A 76 -3.38 -2.59 -5.86
N ILE A 77 -3.28 -1.96 -7.04
CA ILE A 77 -3.15 -2.71 -8.30
C ILE A 77 -1.75 -3.31 -8.51
N LEU A 78 -0.72 -2.77 -7.83
CA LEU A 78 0.67 -3.21 -7.98
C LEU A 78 1.08 -4.32 -7.01
N HIS A 79 0.40 -4.47 -5.86
CA HIS A 79 0.90 -5.27 -4.74
C HIS A 79 1.21 -6.74 -5.10
N ASP A 80 0.43 -7.35 -5.96
CA ASP A 80 0.47 -8.78 -6.29
C ASP A 80 0.95 -9.09 -7.73
N ILE A 81 1.58 -8.13 -8.45
CA ILE A 81 2.01 -8.32 -9.86
C ILE A 81 3.04 -9.42 -10.07
N THR A 82 3.67 -9.92 -9.01
CA THR A 82 4.63 -11.02 -9.04
C THR A 82 4.13 -12.28 -8.33
N LYS A 83 2.89 -12.30 -7.84
CA LYS A 83 2.35 -13.40 -7.02
C LYS A 83 2.31 -14.76 -7.73
N TYR A 84 2.15 -14.75 -9.05
CA TYR A 84 2.14 -15.96 -9.86
C TYR A 84 3.50 -16.54 -10.18
N LEU A 85 4.56 -15.79 -9.93
CA LEU A 85 5.90 -16.26 -10.22
C LEU A 85 6.26 -17.48 -9.38
N SER A 86 6.96 -18.42 -10.00
CA SER A 86 7.49 -19.59 -9.32
C SER A 86 8.56 -19.20 -8.27
N PRO A 87 8.87 -20.08 -7.30
CA PRO A 87 9.94 -19.84 -6.34
C PRO A 87 11.27 -19.44 -6.97
N GLN A 88 11.63 -20.07 -8.09
CA GLN A 88 12.88 -19.76 -8.80
C GLN A 88 12.84 -18.37 -9.44
N GLU A 89 11.73 -17.97 -10.04
CA GLU A 89 11.56 -16.63 -10.62
C GLU A 89 11.60 -15.56 -9.55
N GLN A 90 10.99 -15.79 -8.38
CA GLN A 90 11.10 -14.89 -7.23
C GLN A 90 12.56 -14.68 -6.80
N LEU A 91 13.33 -15.76 -6.69
CA LEU A 91 14.76 -15.70 -6.33
C LEU A 91 15.60 -15.02 -7.42
N ASN A 92 15.27 -15.24 -8.70
CA ASN A 92 15.94 -14.56 -9.81
C ASN A 92 15.70 -13.03 -9.77
N LEU A 93 14.47 -12.60 -9.44
CA LEU A 93 14.17 -11.18 -9.23
C LEU A 93 14.91 -10.61 -8.03
N CYS A 94 15.03 -11.38 -6.94
CA CYS A 94 15.85 -10.97 -5.80
C CYS A 94 17.29 -10.70 -6.21
N GLY A 95 17.91 -11.62 -7.00
CA GLY A 95 19.25 -11.41 -7.55
C GLY A 95 19.35 -10.18 -8.46
N LYS A 96 18.36 -10.00 -9.35
CA LYS A 96 18.30 -8.84 -10.28
C LYS A 96 18.24 -7.50 -9.55
N TYR A 97 17.47 -7.42 -8.47
CA TYR A 97 17.21 -6.16 -7.77
C TYR A 97 17.96 -6.01 -6.43
N GLY A 98 18.87 -6.93 -6.11
CA GLY A 98 19.68 -6.86 -4.89
C GLY A 98 18.89 -7.09 -3.60
N ILE A 99 17.76 -7.81 -3.67
CA ILE A 99 16.94 -8.15 -2.50
C ILE A 99 17.60 -9.31 -1.77
N ILE A 100 17.83 -9.15 -0.47
CA ILE A 100 18.42 -10.21 0.39
C ILE A 100 17.28 -10.90 1.15
N PRO A 101 16.91 -12.15 0.77
CA PRO A 101 15.87 -12.89 1.48
C PRO A 101 16.31 -13.28 2.89
N CYS A 102 15.42 -13.14 3.87
CA CYS A 102 15.63 -13.66 5.22
C CYS A 102 15.47 -15.19 5.26
N THR A 103 15.69 -15.81 6.43
CA THR A 103 15.60 -17.26 6.59
C THR A 103 14.22 -17.81 6.27
N VAL A 104 13.16 -17.12 6.70
CA VAL A 104 11.77 -17.54 6.44
C VAL A 104 11.46 -17.45 4.94
N GLU A 105 11.85 -16.37 4.28
CA GLU A 105 11.63 -16.15 2.85
C GLU A 105 12.44 -17.15 1.97
N LYS A 106 13.62 -17.59 2.43
CA LYS A 106 14.36 -18.65 1.75
C LYS A 106 13.64 -19.99 1.82
N SER A 107 12.93 -20.26 2.92
CA SER A 107 12.14 -21.47 3.12
C SER A 107 10.80 -21.42 2.39
N GLU A 108 10.22 -20.22 2.29
CA GLU A 108 8.92 -19.95 1.64
C GLU A 108 9.06 -18.81 0.62
N PRO A 109 9.68 -19.04 -0.56
CA PRO A 109 9.98 -17.98 -1.53
C PRO A 109 8.74 -17.26 -2.08
N LYS A 110 7.55 -17.85 -1.93
CA LYS A 110 6.28 -17.16 -2.26
C LYS A 110 6.02 -15.90 -1.43
N MET A 111 6.64 -15.78 -0.25
CA MET A 111 6.56 -14.56 0.57
C MET A 111 7.31 -13.38 -0.04
N LEU A 112 8.24 -13.63 -0.97
CA LEU A 112 9.03 -12.60 -1.64
C LEU A 112 8.21 -11.71 -2.60
N HIS A 113 6.98 -12.13 -2.96
CA HIS A 113 6.20 -11.40 -3.97
C HIS A 113 5.99 -9.92 -3.63
N GLY A 114 5.79 -9.56 -2.37
CA GLY A 114 5.69 -8.14 -1.98
C GLY A 114 6.97 -7.36 -2.28
N LYS A 115 8.13 -7.89 -1.90
CA LYS A 115 9.43 -7.27 -2.14
C LYS A 115 9.78 -7.20 -3.63
N THR A 116 9.47 -8.25 -4.39
CA THR A 116 9.74 -8.30 -5.85
C THR A 116 8.76 -7.42 -6.62
N ALA A 117 7.49 -7.33 -6.20
CA ALA A 117 6.52 -6.38 -6.77
C ALA A 117 6.95 -4.93 -6.51
N ALA A 118 7.39 -4.60 -5.29
CA ALA A 118 7.93 -3.28 -4.95
C ALA A 118 9.16 -2.92 -5.77
N ALA A 119 10.07 -3.87 -6.00
CA ALA A 119 11.26 -3.64 -6.84
C ALA A 119 10.88 -3.35 -8.29
N ILE A 120 9.89 -4.04 -8.86
CA ILE A 120 9.35 -3.76 -10.18
C ILE A 120 8.64 -2.40 -10.20
N ALA A 121 7.82 -2.10 -9.19
CA ALA A 121 7.14 -0.81 -9.07
C ALA A 121 8.13 0.36 -9.09
N ARG A 122 9.24 0.24 -8.38
CA ARG A 122 10.32 1.22 -8.35
C ARG A 122 11.06 1.31 -9.69
N ALA A 123 11.51 0.17 -10.24
CA ALA A 123 12.43 0.14 -11.36
C ALA A 123 11.75 0.33 -12.71
N GLU A 124 10.55 -0.20 -12.90
CA GLU A 124 9.86 -0.24 -14.20
C GLU A 124 8.72 0.78 -14.28
N TYR A 125 8.07 1.09 -13.14
CA TYR A 125 6.96 2.04 -13.08
C TYR A 125 7.32 3.37 -12.41
N HIS A 126 8.56 3.51 -11.91
CA HIS A 126 9.07 4.73 -11.26
C HIS A 126 8.18 5.25 -10.12
N MET A 127 7.60 4.31 -9.36
CA MET A 127 6.74 4.65 -8.25
C MET A 127 7.50 5.32 -7.10
N PRO A 128 6.87 6.27 -6.40
CA PRO A 128 7.40 6.86 -5.18
C PRO A 128 7.73 5.81 -4.12
N GLU A 129 8.69 6.12 -3.25
CA GLU A 129 9.22 5.17 -2.28
C GLU A 129 8.17 4.72 -1.25
N ASP A 130 7.28 5.61 -0.82
CA ASP A 130 6.18 5.30 0.09
C ASP A 130 5.22 4.24 -0.48
N ILE A 131 4.93 4.28 -1.78
CA ILE A 131 4.15 3.23 -2.47
C ILE A 131 4.93 1.92 -2.52
N CYS A 132 6.24 1.99 -2.87
CA CYS A 132 7.09 0.81 -2.92
C CYS A 132 7.24 0.13 -1.54
N ASP A 133 7.38 0.92 -0.48
CA ASP A 133 7.45 0.43 0.89
C ASP A 133 6.17 -0.26 1.33
N ALA A 134 5.00 0.34 1.03
CA ALA A 134 3.71 -0.27 1.32
C ALA A 134 3.56 -1.62 0.59
N ILE A 135 3.90 -1.68 -0.70
CA ILE A 135 3.88 -2.92 -1.47
C ILE A 135 4.84 -3.97 -0.87
N ALA A 136 6.05 -3.56 -0.47
CA ALA A 136 7.04 -4.49 0.07
C ALA A 136 6.58 -5.18 1.36
N CYS A 137 5.83 -4.47 2.21
CA CYS A 137 5.41 -4.98 3.52
C CYS A 137 3.95 -5.44 3.59
N HIS A 138 3.18 -5.41 2.49
CA HIS A 138 1.73 -5.69 2.53
C HIS A 138 1.37 -7.09 3.07
N THR A 139 2.28 -8.06 2.96
CA THR A 139 2.05 -9.43 3.43
C THR A 139 2.40 -9.63 4.90
N THR A 140 3.43 -8.96 5.38
CA THR A 140 3.99 -9.17 6.73
C THR A 140 3.73 -8.03 7.68
N GLY A 141 3.48 -6.85 7.17
CA GLY A 141 3.65 -5.61 7.90
C GLY A 141 5.12 -5.31 8.18
N LYS A 142 5.35 -4.30 8.99
CA LYS A 142 6.67 -3.89 9.50
C LYS A 142 6.51 -3.11 10.80
N ASN A 143 7.60 -2.94 11.53
CA ASN A 143 7.63 -1.99 12.65
C ASN A 143 7.36 -0.56 12.15
N HIS A 144 6.59 0.24 12.88
CA HIS A 144 6.21 1.62 12.52
C HIS A 144 5.58 1.75 11.12
N MET A 145 4.48 1.03 10.89
CA MET A 145 3.70 1.13 9.65
C MET A 145 3.16 2.55 9.47
N THR A 146 3.35 3.11 8.29
CA THR A 146 2.69 4.35 7.86
C THR A 146 1.20 4.11 7.63
N LEU A 147 0.42 5.17 7.44
CA LEU A 147 -1.01 5.02 7.14
C LEU A 147 -1.22 4.27 5.82
N LEU A 148 -0.40 4.53 4.79
CA LEU A 148 -0.46 3.82 3.51
C LEU A 148 -0.13 2.33 3.65
N ASP A 149 0.85 1.96 4.49
CA ASP A 149 1.18 0.56 4.79
C ASP A 149 -0.02 -0.17 5.41
N LYS A 150 -0.66 0.46 6.40
CA LYS A 150 -1.84 -0.07 7.09
C LYS A 150 -3.03 -0.24 6.14
N ILE A 151 -3.26 0.77 5.30
CA ILE A 151 -4.33 0.76 4.30
C ILE A 151 -4.15 -0.39 3.32
N LEU A 152 -2.95 -0.57 2.75
CA LEU A 152 -2.72 -1.62 1.77
C LEU A 152 -2.83 -3.01 2.39
N TYR A 153 -2.24 -3.24 3.58
CA TYR A 153 -2.38 -4.50 4.31
C TYR A 153 -3.85 -4.85 4.56
N LEU A 154 -4.61 -3.88 5.07
CA LEU A 154 -6.01 -4.08 5.40
C LEU A 154 -6.88 -4.25 4.14
N ALA A 155 -6.63 -3.49 3.08
CA ALA A 155 -7.34 -3.59 1.81
C ALA A 155 -7.19 -4.98 1.18
N ASP A 156 -5.97 -5.56 1.18
CA ASP A 156 -5.72 -6.93 0.72
C ASP A 156 -6.49 -7.97 1.56
N TYR A 157 -6.61 -7.72 2.86
CA TYR A 157 -7.31 -8.62 3.78
C TYR A 157 -8.83 -8.59 3.61
N ILE A 158 -9.44 -7.41 3.38
CA ILE A 158 -10.90 -7.19 3.43
C ILE A 158 -11.59 -7.02 2.08
N GLU A 159 -10.87 -6.96 0.96
CA GLU A 159 -11.47 -6.68 -0.34
C GLU A 159 -12.67 -7.63 -0.65
N GLU A 160 -13.53 -7.22 -1.56
CA GLU A 160 -14.88 -7.80 -1.73
C GLU A 160 -14.92 -9.29 -2.12
N THR A 161 -13.85 -9.79 -2.79
CA THR A 161 -13.80 -11.21 -3.20
C THR A 161 -13.29 -12.13 -2.09
N ARG A 162 -12.85 -11.57 -0.96
CA ARG A 162 -12.41 -12.36 0.21
C ARG A 162 -13.61 -12.97 0.92
N ASP A 163 -13.55 -14.29 1.07
CA ASP A 163 -14.57 -15.10 1.76
C ASP A 163 -13.89 -16.15 2.65
N PHE A 164 -13.67 -15.78 3.92
CA PHE A 164 -13.11 -16.66 4.94
C PHE A 164 -13.63 -16.26 6.34
N PRO A 165 -13.60 -17.18 7.33
CA PRO A 165 -14.07 -16.87 8.67
C PRO A 165 -13.37 -15.65 9.28
N GLY A 166 -14.14 -14.66 9.72
CA GLY A 166 -13.63 -13.44 10.35
C GLY A 166 -13.45 -12.23 9.41
N VAL A 167 -13.54 -12.40 8.08
CA VAL A 167 -13.38 -11.28 7.15
C VAL A 167 -14.43 -10.17 7.36
N ASP A 168 -15.69 -10.54 7.64
CA ASP A 168 -16.74 -9.55 7.87
C ASP A 168 -16.49 -8.74 9.14
N LYS A 169 -15.94 -9.37 10.19
CA LYS A 169 -15.53 -8.65 11.39
C LYS A 169 -14.38 -7.68 11.11
N ALA A 170 -13.42 -8.04 10.29
CA ALA A 170 -12.36 -7.13 9.85
C ALA A 170 -12.94 -5.94 9.06
N ARG A 171 -13.92 -6.18 8.17
CA ARG A 171 -14.64 -5.13 7.43
C ARG A 171 -15.38 -4.17 8.35
N GLU A 172 -16.10 -4.68 9.37
CA GLU A 172 -16.77 -3.85 10.39
C GLU A 172 -15.77 -2.97 11.15
N LEU A 173 -14.68 -3.56 11.65
CA LEU A 173 -13.64 -2.84 12.39
C LEU A 173 -12.97 -1.78 11.52
N ALA A 174 -12.71 -2.07 10.24
CA ALA A 174 -12.16 -1.12 9.28
C ALA A 174 -13.07 0.10 9.04
N GLN A 175 -14.35 0.02 9.40
CA GLN A 175 -15.26 1.17 9.39
C GLN A 175 -15.23 1.98 10.69
N ILE A 176 -14.57 1.51 11.74
CA ILE A 176 -14.52 2.16 13.04
C ILE A 176 -13.14 2.75 13.28
N ASP A 177 -12.11 1.91 13.28
CA ASP A 177 -10.74 2.26 13.57
C ASP A 177 -9.76 1.36 12.82
N ILE A 178 -8.80 1.96 12.09
CA ILE A 178 -7.86 1.22 11.26
C ILE A 178 -6.91 0.36 12.08
N ASP A 179 -6.51 0.84 13.25
CA ASP A 179 -5.53 0.15 14.10
C ASP A 179 -6.16 -1.06 14.79
N SER A 180 -7.39 -0.93 15.30
CA SER A 180 -8.16 -2.07 15.83
C SER A 180 -8.44 -3.12 14.77
N ALA A 181 -8.79 -2.70 13.54
CA ALA A 181 -8.99 -3.62 12.42
C ALA A 181 -7.70 -4.38 12.07
N LEU A 182 -6.59 -3.66 12.03
CA LEU A 182 -5.28 -4.23 11.69
C LEU A 182 -4.82 -5.21 12.79
N LEU A 183 -4.97 -4.86 14.06
CA LEU A 183 -4.65 -5.74 15.18
C LEU A 183 -5.47 -7.04 15.11
N TYR A 184 -6.77 -6.92 14.86
CA TYR A 184 -7.62 -8.09 14.64
C TYR A 184 -7.13 -8.98 13.49
N CYS A 185 -6.72 -8.40 12.36
CA CYS A 185 -6.17 -9.15 11.24
C CYS A 185 -4.88 -9.88 11.63
N TYR A 186 -4.01 -9.27 12.42
CA TYR A 186 -2.80 -9.92 12.94
C TYR A 186 -3.13 -11.07 13.88
N ASP A 187 -4.10 -10.89 14.80
CA ASP A 187 -4.53 -11.95 15.72
C ASP A 187 -5.03 -13.18 14.95
N GLN A 188 -5.88 -12.97 13.93
CA GLN A 188 -6.37 -14.07 13.08
C GLN A 188 -5.22 -14.74 12.31
N THR A 189 -4.35 -13.94 11.69
CA THR A 189 -3.22 -14.45 10.89
C THR A 189 -2.24 -15.25 11.75
N LEU A 190 -1.84 -14.73 12.92
CA LEU A 190 -0.91 -15.41 13.81
C LEU A 190 -1.52 -16.68 14.38
N THR A 191 -2.79 -16.64 14.77
CA THR A 191 -3.53 -17.81 15.25
C THR A 191 -3.57 -18.92 14.17
N GLU A 192 -3.88 -18.56 12.92
CA GLU A 192 -3.89 -19.53 11.81
C GLU A 192 -2.50 -20.11 11.53
N LEU A 193 -1.47 -19.27 11.47
CA LEU A 193 -0.09 -19.73 11.21
C LEU A 193 0.37 -20.70 12.29
N VAL A 194 0.12 -20.40 13.57
CA VAL A 194 0.45 -21.29 14.70
C VAL A 194 -0.33 -22.60 14.62
N ALA A 195 -1.66 -22.51 14.42
CA ALA A 195 -2.53 -23.69 14.32
C ALA A 195 -2.12 -24.64 13.18
N ARG A 196 -1.59 -24.10 12.07
CA ARG A 196 -1.13 -24.85 10.91
C ARG A 196 0.36 -25.21 10.93
N GLY A 197 1.08 -24.88 12.00
CA GLY A 197 2.52 -25.14 12.11
C GLY A 197 3.35 -24.46 11.02
N LYS A 198 2.95 -23.23 10.61
CA LYS A 198 3.63 -22.46 9.57
C LYS A 198 4.70 -21.55 10.17
N LEU A 199 5.71 -21.22 9.35
CA LEU A 199 6.72 -20.23 9.72
C LEU A 199 6.07 -18.85 9.85
N ILE A 200 6.49 -18.11 10.88
CA ILE A 200 6.05 -16.73 11.11
C ILE A 200 7.22 -15.81 10.77
N HIS A 201 6.97 -14.83 9.90
CA HIS A 201 7.99 -13.84 9.54
C HIS A 201 8.29 -12.91 10.72
N SER A 202 9.56 -12.56 10.91
CA SER A 202 9.97 -11.65 11.98
C SER A 202 9.27 -10.30 11.94
N ASP A 203 9.03 -9.78 10.73
CA ASP A 203 8.37 -8.48 10.56
C ASP A 203 6.90 -8.54 10.96
N THR A 204 6.22 -9.69 10.80
CA THR A 204 4.83 -9.87 11.28
C THR A 204 4.76 -9.77 12.81
N ILE A 205 5.72 -10.39 13.51
CA ILE A 205 5.81 -10.29 14.97
C ILE A 205 6.21 -8.86 15.39
N ALA A 206 7.11 -8.21 14.64
CA ALA A 206 7.52 -6.85 14.94
C ALA A 206 6.35 -5.86 14.77
N ALA A 207 5.56 -5.99 13.70
CA ALA A 207 4.38 -5.18 13.45
C ALA A 207 3.32 -5.37 14.55
N TYR A 208 2.99 -6.62 14.88
CA TYR A 208 2.07 -6.95 15.96
C TYR A 208 2.52 -6.34 17.30
N ASN A 209 3.76 -6.58 17.70
CA ASN A 209 4.32 -6.05 18.95
C ASN A 209 4.34 -4.52 18.99
N ASP A 210 4.54 -3.86 17.83
CA ASP A 210 4.52 -2.41 17.74
C ASP A 210 3.12 -1.86 18.03
N MET A 211 2.08 -2.48 17.48
CA MET A 211 0.69 -2.10 17.74
C MET A 211 0.30 -2.27 19.22
N ILE A 212 0.70 -3.39 19.84
CA ILE A 212 0.46 -3.62 21.29
C ILE A 212 1.17 -2.54 22.12
N ARG A 213 2.42 -2.18 21.78
CA ARG A 213 3.15 -1.10 22.50
C ARG A 213 2.51 0.28 22.33
N GLN A 214 1.83 0.53 21.22
CA GLN A 214 1.08 1.77 20.98
C GLN A 214 -0.27 1.80 21.73
N GLY A 215 -0.63 0.73 22.43
CA GLY A 215 -1.88 0.63 23.22
C GLY A 215 -3.11 0.36 22.36
N VAL A 216 -2.94 -0.18 21.17
CA VAL A 216 -4.06 -0.67 20.35
C VAL A 216 -4.66 -1.90 21.02
N SER A 217 -6.00 -1.93 21.15
CA SER A 217 -6.73 -2.99 21.85
C SER A 217 -8.04 -3.36 21.16
#